data_6ec68bedcbedfe3853322ea0a7249c6f
#
_entry.id   6ec68bedcbedfe3853322ea0a7249c6f
#
_cell.length_a   1.000
_cell.length_b   1.000
_cell.length_c   1.000
_cell.angle_alpha   90.00
_cell.angle_beta   90.00
_cell.angle_gamma   90.00
#
_symmetry.space_group_name_H-M   'P 1'
#
loop_
_entity.id
_entity.type
_entity.pdbx_description
1 polymer ?
#
loop_
_entity_poly.entity_id
_entity_poly.type
_entity_poly.pdbx_seq_one_letter_code
_entity_poly.pdbx_strand_id
1 'polypeptide(L)'
;MQENNIQSFGYSEMYEWKEVPEHKDRLGRLVTFDKEDHNKIVFAHNDDFIIGATTVCTTNVSDDPEEWKYAYLCNEYGDLYLRKERLAVGTKQYDQFMEMNYIRTYPWEHYVKIDNKYLDKNKKYVKRSNRPEWVRVNLIGKVIVKDNGKCTPGEFCTVYSGKIKDLYGTVIPYTQKSKNSKYYVIDRLSDNTILILMK
;
A
#
# COMPACT_ATOMS: atom_id res chain seq x y z
N MET A 1 -23.08 16.78 16.18
CA MET A 1 -22.46 15.51 15.76
C MET A 1 -20.97 15.73 15.80
N GLN A 2 -20.26 15.08 16.74
CA GLN A 2 -18.80 15.08 16.73
C GLN A 2 -18.39 14.16 15.58
N GLU A 3 -17.76 14.71 14.56
CA GLU A 3 -17.06 13.92 13.54
C GLU A 3 -15.87 13.22 14.25
N ASN A 4 -16.09 11.99 14.64
CA ASN A 4 -15.02 11.11 15.02
C ASN A 4 -14.23 10.77 13.74
N ASN A 5 -13.28 11.62 13.38
CA ASN A 5 -12.27 11.32 12.39
C ASN A 5 -11.37 10.21 12.95
N ILE A 6 -11.86 8.97 12.86
CA ILE A 6 -11.05 7.79 13.18
C ILE A 6 -10.09 7.60 12.02
N GLN A 7 -8.94 8.25 12.14
CA GLN A 7 -7.84 8.02 11.21
C GLN A 7 -7.15 6.70 11.60
N SER A 8 -7.00 5.81 10.64
CA SER A 8 -6.07 4.70 10.79
C SER A 8 -4.65 5.28 10.76
N PHE A 9 -3.93 5.13 11.87
CA PHE A 9 -2.54 5.58 12.00
C PHE A 9 -1.62 4.39 11.79
N GLY A 10 -0.76 4.47 10.77
CA GLY A 10 0.18 3.38 10.54
C GLY A 10 0.97 3.56 9.26
N TYR A 11 1.81 2.57 9.01
CA TYR A 11 2.59 2.41 7.80
C TYR A 11 1.91 1.40 6.88
N SER A 12 1.77 1.76 5.62
CA SER A 12 1.19 0.88 4.59
C SER A 12 2.02 0.87 3.32
N GLU A 13 1.84 -0.20 2.56
CA GLU A 13 2.42 -0.38 1.23
C GLU A 13 1.35 -0.75 0.22
N MET A 14 1.65 -0.51 -1.07
CA MET A 14 0.79 -0.91 -2.17
C MET A 14 1.11 -2.35 -2.58
N TYR A 15 0.09 -3.21 -2.60
CA TYR A 15 0.17 -4.59 -3.04
C TYR A 15 -0.80 -4.88 -4.19
N GLU A 16 -0.41 -5.77 -5.09
CA GLU A 16 -1.25 -6.23 -6.19
C GLU A 16 -2.05 -7.46 -5.77
N TRP A 17 -3.35 -7.48 -6.09
CA TRP A 17 -4.19 -8.65 -5.90
C TRP A 17 -3.85 -9.76 -6.91
N LYS A 18 -3.86 -11.03 -6.47
CA LYS A 18 -3.85 -12.19 -7.38
C LYS A 18 -5.12 -12.19 -8.24
N GLU A 19 -6.27 -12.05 -7.58
CA GLU A 19 -7.57 -11.84 -8.19
C GLU A 19 -8.23 -10.63 -7.53
N VAL A 20 -8.66 -9.68 -8.37
CA VAL A 20 -9.22 -8.42 -7.87
C VAL A 20 -10.60 -8.68 -7.25
N PRO A 21 -10.78 -8.54 -5.93
CA PRO A 21 -12.09 -8.71 -5.31
C PRO A 21 -13.06 -7.60 -5.72
N GLU A 22 -14.35 -7.82 -5.55
CA GLU A 22 -15.32 -6.74 -5.73
C GLU A 22 -15.05 -5.55 -4.80
N HIS A 23 -15.35 -4.36 -5.28
CA HIS A 23 -14.99 -3.10 -4.59
C HIS A 23 -15.47 -3.07 -3.13
N LYS A 24 -16.71 -3.50 -2.84
CA LYS A 24 -17.29 -3.51 -1.49
C LYS A 24 -16.61 -4.45 -0.50
N ASP A 25 -15.89 -5.46 -1.01
CA ASP A 25 -15.25 -6.50 -0.21
C ASP A 25 -13.74 -6.33 -0.06
N ARG A 26 -13.17 -5.33 -0.74
CA ARG A 26 -11.72 -5.11 -0.79
C ARG A 26 -11.12 -4.58 0.51
N LEU A 27 -11.89 -3.86 1.31
CA LEU A 27 -11.38 -3.08 2.43
C LEU A 27 -11.71 -3.72 3.78
N GLY A 28 -10.82 -3.45 4.76
CA GLY A 28 -10.96 -3.97 6.11
C GLY A 28 -10.74 -5.49 6.19
N ARG A 29 -9.91 -6.05 5.32
CA ARG A 29 -9.63 -7.49 5.25
C ARG A 29 -8.18 -7.78 5.61
N LEU A 30 -7.98 -8.82 6.40
CA LEU A 30 -6.64 -9.37 6.64
C LEU A 30 -6.17 -10.14 5.40
N VAL A 31 -4.93 -9.90 4.99
CA VAL A 31 -4.36 -10.45 3.76
C VAL A 31 -3.03 -11.16 4.01
N THR A 32 -2.71 -12.08 3.10
CA THR A 32 -1.46 -12.83 3.04
C THR A 32 -0.90 -12.82 1.63
N PHE A 33 0.33 -13.27 1.46
CA PHE A 33 0.89 -13.50 0.12
C PHE A 33 0.24 -14.71 -0.55
N ASP A 34 0.07 -14.64 -1.87
CA ASP A 34 -0.31 -15.80 -2.66
C ASP A 34 0.81 -16.85 -2.62
N LYS A 35 0.44 -18.14 -2.55
CA LYS A 35 1.41 -19.25 -2.41
C LYS A 35 2.18 -19.54 -3.69
N GLU A 36 1.63 -19.19 -4.84
CA GLU A 36 2.23 -19.41 -6.14
C GLU A 36 3.00 -18.16 -6.64
N ASP A 37 2.51 -16.98 -6.29
CA ASP A 37 3.11 -15.69 -6.67
C ASP A 37 3.24 -14.77 -5.44
N HIS A 38 4.38 -14.85 -4.77
CA HIS A 38 4.66 -14.07 -3.56
C HIS A 38 4.75 -12.54 -3.78
N ASN A 39 4.63 -12.07 -5.03
CA ASN A 39 4.49 -10.64 -5.31
C ASN A 39 3.04 -10.16 -5.23
N LYS A 40 2.09 -11.09 -5.08
CA LYS A 40 0.65 -10.79 -5.02
C LYS A 40 0.05 -11.20 -3.70
N ILE A 41 -1.09 -10.58 -3.40
CA ILE A 41 -1.83 -10.87 -2.17
C ILE A 41 -3.19 -11.52 -2.46
N VAL A 42 -3.64 -12.25 -1.46
CA VAL A 42 -4.98 -12.87 -1.37
C VAL A 42 -5.56 -12.60 0.02
N PHE A 43 -6.85 -12.83 0.19
CA PHE A 43 -7.43 -12.83 1.53
C PHE A 43 -6.79 -13.92 2.39
N ALA A 44 -6.44 -13.56 3.62
CA ALA A 44 -5.89 -14.51 4.57
C ALA A 44 -6.99 -15.44 5.10
N HIS A 45 -6.62 -16.70 5.31
CA HIS A 45 -7.45 -17.74 5.93
C HIS A 45 -6.83 -18.17 7.27
N ASN A 46 -7.50 -19.10 7.98
CA ASN A 46 -6.96 -19.67 9.21
C ASN A 46 -5.54 -20.19 8.97
N ASP A 47 -4.68 -19.93 9.94
CA ASP A 47 -3.28 -20.38 9.96
C ASP A 47 -2.35 -19.74 8.90
N ASP A 48 -2.86 -18.86 8.05
CA ASP A 48 -2.00 -18.10 7.15
C ASP A 48 -1.14 -17.07 7.90
N PHE A 49 0.05 -16.80 7.36
CA PHE A 49 0.86 -15.68 7.81
C PHE A 49 0.21 -14.37 7.33
N ILE A 50 -0.29 -13.57 8.25
CA ILE A 50 -0.95 -12.31 7.93
C ILE A 50 0.08 -11.20 7.79
N ILE A 51 0.16 -10.58 6.60
CA ILE A 51 1.05 -9.45 6.33
C ILE A 51 0.45 -8.12 6.76
N GLY A 52 -0.88 -7.99 6.72
CA GLY A 52 -1.52 -6.74 7.04
C GLY A 52 -3.02 -6.75 6.83
N ALA A 53 -3.62 -5.56 6.84
CA ALA A 53 -5.04 -5.35 6.58
C ALA A 53 -5.25 -4.28 5.50
N THR A 54 -6.16 -4.56 4.56
CA THR A 54 -6.49 -3.64 3.48
C THR A 54 -7.19 -2.38 3.98
N THR A 55 -6.80 -1.21 3.47
CA THR A 55 -7.31 0.08 3.92
C THR A 55 -7.31 1.12 2.79
N VAL A 56 -8.00 2.23 2.99
CA VAL A 56 -7.91 3.42 2.13
C VAL A 56 -7.18 4.58 2.80
N CYS A 57 -7.11 4.57 4.14
CA CYS A 57 -6.55 5.65 4.92
C CYS A 57 -5.40 5.15 5.78
N THR A 58 -4.20 5.71 5.57
CA THR A 58 -3.04 5.54 6.43
C THR A 58 -2.22 6.82 6.44
N THR A 59 -1.41 7.00 7.48
CA THR A 59 -0.57 8.19 7.61
C THR A 59 0.57 8.20 6.59
N ASN A 60 1.19 7.02 6.39
CA ASN A 60 2.30 6.84 5.48
C ASN A 60 2.00 5.70 4.50
N VAL A 61 2.24 5.96 3.21
CA VAL A 61 2.11 4.96 2.15
C VAL A 61 3.43 4.88 1.40
N SER A 62 3.97 3.68 1.28
CA SER A 62 5.10 3.42 0.41
C SER A 62 4.69 2.61 -0.83
N ASP A 63 5.61 2.53 -1.78
CA ASP A 63 5.46 1.79 -3.04
C ASP A 63 4.27 2.25 -3.91
N ASP A 64 3.94 3.57 -3.85
CA ASP A 64 3.01 4.25 -4.77
C ASP A 64 3.75 5.35 -5.56
N PRO A 65 4.73 4.98 -6.41
CA PRO A 65 5.58 5.93 -7.12
C PRO A 65 4.78 6.80 -8.09
N GLU A 66 5.33 7.96 -8.42
CA GLU A 66 4.74 8.88 -9.42
C GLU A 66 5.04 8.45 -10.87
N GLU A 67 5.92 7.48 -11.06
CA GLU A 67 6.40 7.03 -12.37
C GLU A 67 6.63 5.52 -12.39
N TRP A 68 6.83 4.93 -13.56
CA TRP A 68 7.10 3.50 -13.67
C TRP A 68 8.34 3.07 -12.86
N LYS A 69 8.23 1.99 -12.11
CA LYS A 69 9.31 1.43 -11.27
C LYS A 69 10.63 1.27 -12.03
N TYR A 70 10.57 0.99 -13.33
CA TYR A 70 11.72 0.79 -14.20
C TYR A 70 11.83 1.88 -15.27
N ALA A 71 11.32 3.09 -14.98
CA ALA A 71 11.46 4.23 -15.88
C ALA A 71 12.93 4.58 -16.14
N TYR A 72 13.77 4.34 -15.16
CA TYR A 72 15.21 4.57 -15.22
C TYR A 72 16.01 3.30 -14.98
N LEU A 73 17.25 3.27 -15.48
CA LEU A 73 18.16 2.17 -15.21
C LEU A 73 18.65 2.23 -13.76
N CYS A 74 18.65 1.07 -13.10
CA CYS A 74 19.18 0.89 -11.75
C CYS A 74 19.93 -0.45 -11.62
N ASN A 75 20.74 -0.56 -10.56
CA ASN A 75 21.35 -1.82 -10.18
C ASN A 75 20.37 -2.76 -9.48
N GLU A 76 20.85 -3.93 -9.04
CA GLU A 76 20.05 -4.94 -8.34
C GLU A 76 19.50 -4.48 -6.98
N TYR A 77 20.07 -3.44 -6.39
CA TYR A 77 19.62 -2.83 -5.12
C TYR A 77 18.65 -1.67 -5.32
N GLY A 78 18.37 -1.27 -6.59
CA GLY A 78 17.49 -0.15 -6.91
C GLY A 78 18.21 1.21 -6.98
N ASP A 79 19.55 1.27 -6.84
CA ASP A 79 20.30 2.50 -7.01
C ASP A 79 20.31 2.92 -8.47
N LEU A 80 19.94 4.17 -8.72
CA LEU A 80 19.83 4.71 -10.06
C LEU A 80 21.21 4.92 -10.71
N TYR A 81 21.36 4.49 -11.95
CA TYR A 81 22.48 4.91 -12.77
C TYR A 81 22.28 6.36 -13.20
N LEU A 82 23.28 7.19 -12.91
CA LEU A 82 23.28 8.61 -13.19
C LEU A 82 24.31 8.94 -14.25
N ARG A 83 23.93 9.82 -15.17
CA ARG A 83 24.85 10.40 -16.14
C ARG A 83 25.07 11.88 -15.82
N LYS A 84 26.33 12.31 -15.81
CA LYS A 84 26.67 13.71 -15.65
C LYS A 84 26.41 14.43 -16.96
N GLU A 85 25.60 15.47 -16.94
CA GLU A 85 25.33 16.32 -18.09
C GLU A 85 25.62 17.77 -17.77
N ARG A 86 25.87 18.55 -18.82
CA ARG A 86 26.00 20.01 -18.73
C ARG A 86 24.72 20.65 -19.22
N LEU A 87 24.12 21.51 -18.43
CA LEU A 87 23.01 22.33 -18.86
C LEU A 87 23.52 23.43 -19.81
N ALA A 88 22.87 23.56 -20.97
CA ALA A 88 23.18 24.66 -21.88
C ALA A 88 22.68 25.98 -21.28
N VAL A 89 23.57 26.97 -21.18
CA VAL A 89 23.25 28.32 -20.72
C VAL A 89 22.13 28.90 -21.58
N GLY A 90 21.14 29.54 -20.95
CA GLY A 90 19.98 30.12 -21.62
C GLY A 90 18.88 29.15 -21.98
N THR A 91 18.92 27.89 -21.48
CA THR A 91 17.79 27.00 -21.55
C THR A 91 16.88 27.19 -20.33
N LYS A 92 15.57 26.95 -20.49
CA LYS A 92 14.60 26.99 -19.37
C LYS A 92 15.01 26.11 -18.21
N GLN A 93 15.64 24.96 -18.47
CA GLN A 93 16.13 24.05 -17.45
C GLN A 93 17.34 24.64 -16.69
N TYR A 94 18.22 25.34 -17.38
CA TYR A 94 19.35 26.05 -16.75
C TYR A 94 18.81 27.16 -15.82
N ASP A 95 17.85 27.94 -16.27
CA ASP A 95 17.28 29.04 -15.50
C ASP A 95 16.57 28.53 -14.25
N GLN A 96 15.77 27.47 -14.37
CA GLN A 96 15.12 26.81 -13.23
C GLN A 96 16.12 26.22 -12.24
N PHE A 97 17.23 25.64 -12.71
CA PHE A 97 18.28 25.11 -11.85
C PHE A 97 18.99 26.25 -11.09
N MET A 98 19.23 27.36 -11.75
CA MET A 98 19.86 28.55 -11.15
C MET A 98 18.97 29.19 -10.09
N GLU A 99 17.65 29.23 -10.28
CA GLU A 99 16.67 29.73 -9.29
C GLU A 99 16.60 28.86 -8.04
N MET A 100 16.72 27.52 -8.18
CA MET A 100 16.61 26.59 -7.06
C MET A 100 17.92 26.45 -6.26
N ASN A 101 19.08 26.70 -6.87
CA ASN A 101 20.38 26.47 -6.26
C ASN A 101 21.15 27.78 -6.04
N TYR A 102 20.98 28.39 -4.89
CA TYR A 102 21.73 29.58 -4.44
C TYR A 102 23.23 29.33 -4.20
N ILE A 103 23.75 28.14 -4.48
CA ILE A 103 25.12 27.77 -4.14
C ILE A 103 26.04 27.92 -5.34
N ARG A 104 27.12 28.65 -5.15
CA ARG A 104 28.18 29.05 -6.09
C ARG A 104 29.06 27.89 -6.62
N THR A 105 28.55 26.67 -6.81
CA THR A 105 29.32 25.57 -7.37
C THR A 105 28.84 25.27 -8.77
N TYR A 106 29.64 25.61 -9.76
CA TYR A 106 29.54 25.29 -11.20
C TYR A 106 28.14 24.79 -11.61
N PRO A 107 27.16 25.68 -11.84
CA PRO A 107 25.74 25.33 -11.93
C PRO A 107 25.35 24.56 -13.21
N TRP A 108 26.24 24.42 -14.15
CA TRP A 108 25.99 23.76 -15.43
C TRP A 108 26.26 22.26 -15.44
N GLU A 109 26.77 21.66 -14.35
CA GLU A 109 26.94 20.23 -14.25
C GLU A 109 25.89 19.66 -13.28
N HIS A 110 25.05 18.77 -13.76
CA HIS A 110 24.08 18.06 -12.94
C HIS A 110 24.04 16.58 -13.31
N TYR A 111 23.48 15.77 -12.41
CA TYR A 111 23.27 14.35 -12.66
C TYR A 111 21.85 14.11 -13.13
N VAL A 112 21.72 13.42 -14.26
CA VAL A 112 20.42 12.98 -14.81
C VAL A 112 20.28 11.48 -14.69
N LYS A 113 19.09 11.02 -14.40
CA LYS A 113 18.74 9.60 -14.43
C LYS A 113 18.82 9.08 -15.87
N ILE A 114 19.36 7.88 -16.04
CA ILE A 114 19.44 7.25 -17.36
C ILE A 114 18.13 6.53 -17.65
N ASP A 115 17.43 6.99 -18.66
CA ASP A 115 16.17 6.40 -19.13
C ASP A 115 16.35 4.92 -19.49
N ASN A 116 15.36 4.11 -19.10
CA ASN A 116 15.26 2.75 -19.60
C ASN A 116 14.71 2.76 -21.05
N LYS A 117 15.59 2.49 -22.02
CA LYS A 117 15.25 2.48 -23.44
C LYS A 117 14.21 1.42 -23.85
N TYR A 118 13.99 0.43 -23.01
CA TYR A 118 12.99 -0.64 -23.24
C TYR A 118 11.61 -0.28 -22.71
N LEU A 119 11.47 0.83 -21.99
CA LEU A 119 10.17 1.29 -21.53
C LEU A 119 9.44 1.98 -22.67
N ASP A 120 8.19 1.57 -22.89
CA ASP A 120 7.31 2.26 -23.85
C ASP A 120 6.93 3.65 -23.31
N LYS A 121 7.57 4.68 -23.81
CA LYS A 121 7.34 6.09 -23.42
C LYS A 121 5.96 6.62 -23.80
N ASN A 122 5.23 5.94 -24.68
CA ASN A 122 3.87 6.33 -25.08
C ASN A 122 2.83 5.84 -24.08
N LYS A 123 3.18 4.87 -23.26
CA LYS A 123 2.27 4.34 -22.23
C LYS A 123 2.20 5.29 -21.04
N LYS A 124 1.06 5.97 -20.90
CA LYS A 124 0.81 6.87 -19.77
C LYS A 124 0.89 6.10 -18.44
N TYR A 125 1.67 6.61 -17.51
CA TYR A 125 1.70 6.06 -16.15
C TYR A 125 0.39 6.37 -15.42
N VAL A 126 -0.11 5.36 -14.70
CA VAL A 126 -1.22 5.51 -13.76
C VAL A 126 -0.71 5.02 -12.41
N LYS A 127 -0.82 5.84 -11.36
CA LYS A 127 -0.44 5.48 -10.00
C LYS A 127 -1.11 4.18 -9.57
N ARG A 128 -0.42 3.38 -8.73
CA ARG A 128 -0.97 2.13 -8.19
C ARG A 128 -2.26 2.36 -7.42
N SER A 129 -2.33 3.43 -6.64
CA SER A 129 -3.54 3.83 -5.90
C SER A 129 -4.76 4.09 -6.78
N ASN A 130 -4.57 4.37 -8.07
CA ASN A 130 -5.63 4.61 -9.06
C ASN A 130 -5.92 3.40 -9.96
N ARG A 131 -5.26 2.26 -9.71
CA ARG A 131 -5.43 1.03 -10.47
C ARG A 131 -6.22 0.00 -9.67
N PRO A 132 -7.24 -0.66 -10.26
CA PRO A 132 -8.12 -1.57 -9.51
C PRO A 132 -7.41 -2.82 -8.99
N GLU A 133 -6.33 -3.27 -9.62
CA GLU A 133 -5.56 -4.43 -9.19
C GLU A 133 -4.68 -4.17 -7.96
N TRP A 134 -4.54 -2.91 -7.52
CA TRP A 134 -3.72 -2.53 -6.38
C TRP A 134 -4.56 -2.10 -5.18
N VAL A 135 -4.05 -2.37 -3.98
CA VAL A 135 -4.67 -1.95 -2.72
C VAL A 135 -3.60 -1.58 -1.70
N ARG A 136 -3.92 -0.63 -0.83
CA ARG A 136 -3.10 -0.33 0.34
C ARG A 136 -3.29 -1.40 1.39
N VAL A 137 -2.20 -1.89 1.94
CA VAL A 137 -2.18 -2.83 3.06
C VAL A 137 -1.47 -2.17 4.23
N ASN A 138 -2.17 -1.96 5.33
CA ASN A 138 -1.59 -1.47 6.57
C ASN A 138 -0.83 -2.61 7.24
N LEU A 139 0.48 -2.43 7.42
CA LEU A 139 1.38 -3.44 7.95
C LEU A 139 1.56 -3.30 9.46
N ILE A 140 1.57 -2.07 9.97
CA ILE A 140 1.81 -1.74 11.38
C ILE A 140 0.92 -0.57 11.78
N GLY A 141 0.40 -0.60 13.01
CA GLY A 141 -0.37 0.48 13.59
C GLY A 141 -1.86 0.17 13.75
N LYS A 142 -2.68 1.20 13.78
CA LYS A 142 -4.14 1.06 13.96
C LYS A 142 -4.82 0.94 12.60
N VAL A 143 -5.69 -0.04 12.45
CA VAL A 143 -6.45 -0.25 11.22
C VAL A 143 -7.87 -0.73 11.52
N ILE A 144 -8.81 -0.30 10.67
CA ILE A 144 -10.21 -0.74 10.74
C ILE A 144 -10.34 -2.04 9.94
N VAL A 145 -10.91 -3.06 10.55
CA VAL A 145 -11.17 -4.36 9.89
C VAL A 145 -12.61 -4.78 10.08
N LYS A 146 -13.11 -5.56 9.13
CA LYS A 146 -14.43 -6.18 9.22
C LYS A 146 -14.37 -7.42 10.12
N ASP A 147 -15.31 -7.54 11.03
CA ASP A 147 -15.40 -8.69 11.92
C ASP A 147 -16.77 -9.39 11.81
N ASN A 148 -16.89 -10.55 12.43
CA ASN A 148 -18.12 -11.34 12.47
C ASN A 148 -19.15 -10.88 13.53
N GLY A 149 -18.99 -9.70 14.09
CA GLY A 149 -19.86 -9.14 15.12
C GLY A 149 -19.53 -9.58 16.56
N LYS A 150 -18.49 -10.41 16.76
CA LYS A 150 -18.20 -11.06 18.08
C LYS A 150 -16.92 -10.56 18.76
N CYS A 151 -16.09 -9.78 18.09
CA CYS A 151 -14.89 -9.21 18.71
C CYS A 151 -15.27 -8.05 19.63
N THR A 152 -14.74 -8.02 20.83
CA THR A 152 -14.97 -6.96 21.83
C THR A 152 -13.69 -6.21 22.16
N PRO A 153 -13.75 -4.89 22.46
CA PRO A 153 -12.60 -4.12 22.91
C PRO A 153 -11.89 -4.79 24.11
N GLY A 154 -10.58 -4.74 24.12
CA GLY A 154 -9.78 -5.38 25.18
C GLY A 154 -9.40 -6.83 24.89
N GLU A 155 -9.91 -7.43 23.85
CA GLU A 155 -9.65 -8.81 23.46
C GLU A 155 -8.72 -8.90 22.25
N PHE A 156 -8.32 -10.12 21.91
CA PHE A 156 -7.55 -10.41 20.70
C PHE A 156 -8.44 -11.01 19.61
N CYS A 157 -8.06 -10.77 18.36
CA CYS A 157 -8.78 -11.30 17.20
C CYS A 157 -7.81 -11.89 16.17
N THR A 158 -8.34 -12.75 15.31
CA THR A 158 -7.65 -13.37 14.17
C THR A 158 -8.57 -13.50 12.99
N VAL A 159 -8.07 -13.99 11.87
CA VAL A 159 -8.88 -14.33 10.71
C VAL A 159 -9.83 -15.49 11.01
N TYR A 160 -11.03 -15.38 10.50
CA TYR A 160 -12.03 -16.44 10.49
C TYR A 160 -12.40 -16.81 9.05
N SER A 161 -12.08 -18.03 8.68
CA SER A 161 -12.46 -18.60 7.38
C SER A 161 -13.81 -19.35 7.51
N GLY A 162 -14.81 -18.68 8.06
CA GLY A 162 -16.16 -19.25 8.13
C GLY A 162 -16.88 -19.22 6.78
N LYS A 163 -18.00 -19.94 6.68
CA LYS A 163 -18.80 -20.08 5.46
C LYS A 163 -19.66 -18.84 5.12
N ILE A 164 -19.18 -17.64 5.44
CA ILE A 164 -19.87 -16.42 5.03
C ILE A 164 -19.52 -16.21 3.57
N LYS A 165 -20.51 -16.42 2.72
CA LYS A 165 -20.39 -16.20 1.29
C LYS A 165 -20.86 -14.79 0.94
N ASP A 166 -20.21 -14.15 -0.02
CA ASP A 166 -20.73 -12.95 -0.67
C ASP A 166 -21.95 -13.30 -1.55
N LEU A 167 -22.46 -12.31 -2.26
CA LEU A 167 -23.58 -12.48 -3.21
C LEU A 167 -23.27 -13.47 -4.36
N TYR A 168 -21.99 -13.76 -4.61
CA TYR A 168 -21.50 -14.63 -5.68
C TYR A 168 -21.04 -15.99 -5.17
N GLY A 169 -21.19 -16.26 -3.87
CA GLY A 169 -20.81 -17.52 -3.27
C GLY A 169 -19.33 -17.64 -2.87
N THR A 170 -18.54 -16.56 -3.02
CA THR A 170 -17.14 -16.51 -2.59
C THR A 170 -17.06 -16.42 -1.07
N VAL A 171 -16.24 -17.27 -0.46
CA VAL A 171 -16.01 -17.23 0.99
C VAL A 171 -15.13 -16.02 1.32
N ILE A 172 -15.70 -15.04 2.03
CA ILE A 172 -14.94 -13.86 2.46
C ILE A 172 -14.55 -14.04 3.93
N PRO A 173 -13.26 -14.07 4.24
CA PRO A 173 -12.83 -14.18 5.62
C PRO A 173 -13.13 -12.90 6.42
N TYR A 174 -13.60 -13.09 7.64
CA TYR A 174 -13.82 -12.04 8.62
C TYR A 174 -12.84 -12.21 9.79
N THR A 175 -12.70 -11.15 10.57
CA THR A 175 -11.98 -11.24 11.84
C THR A 175 -12.90 -11.82 12.91
N GLN A 176 -12.36 -12.69 13.75
CA GLN A 176 -13.06 -13.29 14.91
C GLN A 176 -12.22 -13.21 16.18
N LYS A 177 -12.88 -13.30 17.34
CA LYS A 177 -12.23 -13.42 18.64
C LYS A 177 -11.27 -14.61 18.69
N SER A 178 -10.07 -14.39 19.25
CA SER A 178 -9.04 -15.43 19.46
C SER A 178 -8.31 -15.20 20.75
N LYS A 179 -7.95 -16.28 21.45
CA LYS A 179 -7.10 -16.20 22.66
C LYS A 179 -5.60 -16.15 22.33
N ASN A 180 -5.20 -16.59 21.16
CA ASN A 180 -3.81 -16.80 20.75
C ASN A 180 -3.34 -15.88 19.62
N SER A 181 -4.06 -14.79 19.37
CA SER A 181 -3.75 -13.86 18.29
C SER A 181 -2.86 -12.70 18.75
N LYS A 182 -2.23 -12.06 17.75
CA LYS A 182 -1.39 -10.87 17.94
C LYS A 182 -2.16 -9.55 17.72
N TYR A 183 -3.40 -9.61 17.19
CA TYR A 183 -4.16 -8.41 16.84
C TYR A 183 -5.09 -8.04 17.99
N TYR A 184 -4.81 -6.91 18.62
CA TYR A 184 -5.57 -6.41 19.77
C TYR A 184 -6.72 -5.53 19.31
N VAL A 185 -7.93 -5.79 19.81
CA VAL A 185 -9.13 -5.00 19.52
C VAL A 185 -9.13 -3.77 20.43
N ILE A 186 -8.98 -2.59 19.82
CA ILE A 186 -8.96 -1.31 20.52
C ILE A 186 -10.39 -0.85 20.77
N ASP A 187 -11.24 -0.89 19.73
CA ASP A 187 -12.59 -0.38 19.78
C ASP A 187 -13.52 -1.10 18.81
N ARG A 188 -14.83 -1.06 19.07
CA ARG A 188 -15.89 -1.47 18.15
C ARG A 188 -16.55 -0.25 17.54
N LEU A 189 -16.48 -0.12 16.23
CA LEU A 189 -16.96 1.06 15.51
C LEU A 189 -18.40 0.87 14.98
N SER A 190 -18.76 -0.38 14.68
CA SER A 190 -20.13 -0.77 14.26
C SER A 190 -20.33 -2.26 14.52
N ASP A 191 -21.51 -2.77 14.13
CA ASP A 191 -21.86 -4.20 14.27
C ASP A 191 -20.84 -5.13 13.58
N ASN A 192 -20.25 -4.67 12.47
CA ASN A 192 -19.37 -5.48 11.64
C ASN A 192 -17.97 -4.88 11.43
N THR A 193 -17.59 -3.84 12.20
CA THR A 193 -16.27 -3.23 12.09
C THR A 193 -15.65 -2.95 13.45
N ILE A 194 -14.36 -3.24 13.55
CA ILE A 194 -13.54 -3.00 14.74
C ILE A 194 -12.27 -2.27 14.36
N LEU A 195 -11.73 -1.53 15.33
CA LEU A 195 -10.39 -0.94 15.24
C LEU A 195 -9.41 -1.89 15.94
N ILE A 196 -8.39 -2.33 15.24
CA ILE A 196 -7.36 -3.22 15.79
C ILE A 196 -5.98 -2.55 15.79
N LEU A 197 -5.10 -3.03 16.66
CA LEU A 197 -3.67 -2.73 16.66
C LEU A 197 -2.91 -3.90 16.02
N MET A 198 -2.18 -3.59 14.96
CA MET A 198 -1.19 -4.49 14.35
C MET A 198 0.22 -4.11 14.82
N LYS A 199 1.01 -5.10 15.25
CA LYS A 199 2.39 -4.92 15.73
C LYS A 199 3.34 -5.76 14.89
#